data_05e9c80d884b91527589acb7bf70f30c
#
_entry.id   05e9c80d884b91527589acb7bf70f30c
#
_cell.length_a   1.000
_cell.length_b   1.000
_cell.length_c   1.000
_cell.angle_alpha   90.00
_cell.angle_beta   90.00
_cell.angle_gamma   90.00
#
_symmetry.space_group_name_H-M   'P 1'
#
loop_
_entity.id
_entity.type
_entity.pdbx_description
1 polymer ?
#
loop_
_entity_poly.entity_id
_entity_poly.type
_entity_poly.pdbx_seq_one_letter_code
_entity_poly.pdbx_strand_id
1 'polypeptide(L)'
;MGTAAFAADDAAVNLLPYPDKGEFNKVVTYNPNGNPNGTLDTVDLMVQGANINYLPEPFSATKAASVQFNAFDGVSVGSTSAVPISNNGSNYAAKATVTVPKHLSYGPKMVNASIPGSTGWNGKLDLGVILNSTQNLSARNVRISFYNGRPGEPGTVELKNETVRKVSPGTVASVLKYASALDAAKESATNIDLAGSGINQYARKITVGGVTLEEDPVNHLGWSYRIYNNSGIVQNNSDKVGAEVAPVSGSLRVVWAYGPWDVLN
;
A
#
# COMPACT_ATOMS: atom_id res chain seq x y z
N MET A 1 24.94 -12.64 -42.64
CA MET A 1 24.00 -11.52 -42.59
C MET A 1 23.46 -11.51 -41.15
N GLY A 2 23.91 -10.58 -40.31
CA GLY A 2 23.39 -10.41 -38.97
C GLY A 2 22.02 -9.75 -39.08
N THR A 3 20.99 -10.39 -38.58
CA THR A 3 19.70 -9.76 -38.35
C THR A 3 19.90 -8.70 -37.26
N ALA A 4 19.85 -7.43 -37.67
CA ALA A 4 19.72 -6.35 -36.70
C ALA A 4 18.44 -6.62 -35.89
N ALA A 5 18.58 -6.94 -34.62
CA ALA A 5 17.46 -6.92 -33.71
C ALA A 5 17.01 -5.44 -33.64
N PHE A 6 15.89 -5.13 -34.25
CA PHE A 6 15.24 -3.85 -34.01
C PHE A 6 15.01 -3.76 -32.53
N ALA A 7 15.54 -2.71 -31.90
CA ALA A 7 15.20 -2.38 -30.55
C ALA A 7 13.67 -2.29 -30.48
N ALA A 8 13.04 -3.08 -29.64
CA ALA A 8 11.61 -2.98 -29.43
C ALA A 8 11.30 -1.50 -29.13
N ASP A 9 10.36 -0.95 -29.89
CA ASP A 9 9.91 0.43 -29.70
C ASP A 9 9.44 0.53 -28.25
N ASP A 10 10.04 1.42 -27.47
CA ASP A 10 9.87 1.48 -26.02
C ASP A 10 8.53 2.16 -25.70
N ALA A 11 7.44 1.45 -26.04
CA ALA A 11 6.06 1.91 -25.89
C ALA A 11 5.60 2.01 -24.43
N ALA A 12 6.40 1.52 -23.47
CA ALA A 12 6.08 1.58 -22.06
C ALA A 12 6.11 3.03 -21.55
N VAL A 13 4.96 3.51 -21.08
CA VAL A 13 4.76 4.86 -20.53
C VAL A 13 4.41 4.84 -19.05
N ASN A 14 4.02 3.67 -18.52
CA ASN A 14 3.68 3.41 -17.13
C ASN A 14 4.51 2.27 -16.55
N LEU A 15 4.36 2.06 -15.25
CA LEU A 15 5.02 1.00 -14.49
C LEU A 15 3.99 0.08 -13.84
N LEU A 16 4.34 -1.20 -13.73
CA LEU A 16 3.61 -2.21 -12.95
C LEU A 16 4.59 -2.96 -12.05
N PRO A 17 4.15 -3.48 -10.90
CA PRO A 17 4.95 -4.40 -10.09
C PRO A 17 5.33 -5.65 -10.89
N TYR A 18 6.50 -6.25 -10.57
CA TYR A 18 6.94 -7.50 -11.17
C TYR A 18 7.41 -8.47 -10.07
N PRO A 19 7.15 -9.81 -10.17
CA PRO A 19 6.43 -10.50 -11.25
C PRO A 19 4.91 -10.36 -11.17
N ASP A 20 4.39 -10.00 -10.01
CA ASP A 20 2.96 -10.01 -9.73
C ASP A 20 2.36 -8.63 -9.97
N LYS A 21 1.58 -8.51 -11.05
CA LYS A 21 0.96 -7.26 -11.51
C LYS A 21 0.05 -6.57 -10.48
N GLY A 22 -0.40 -7.30 -9.44
CA GLY A 22 -1.26 -6.80 -8.36
C GLY A 22 -0.55 -6.60 -7.02
N GLU A 23 0.74 -6.98 -6.89
CA GLU A 23 1.47 -6.89 -5.63
C GLU A 23 2.26 -5.57 -5.51
N PHE A 24 1.58 -4.51 -5.10
CA PHE A 24 2.21 -3.22 -4.81
C PHE A 24 3.02 -3.23 -3.50
N ASN A 25 2.80 -4.23 -2.64
CA ASN A 25 3.41 -4.30 -1.32
C ASN A 25 4.27 -5.57 -1.18
N LYS A 26 5.45 -5.42 -0.62
CA LYS A 26 6.33 -6.52 -0.21
C LYS A 26 6.41 -6.59 1.30
N VAL A 27 6.10 -7.75 1.87
CA VAL A 27 6.14 -7.95 3.32
C VAL A 27 7.54 -8.42 3.73
N VAL A 28 8.12 -7.71 4.70
CA VAL A 28 9.40 -8.07 5.33
C VAL A 28 9.14 -8.32 6.81
N THR A 29 9.42 -9.54 7.28
CA THR A 29 9.39 -9.82 8.73
C THR A 29 10.63 -9.21 9.37
N TYR A 30 10.40 -8.22 10.20
CA TYR A 30 11.41 -7.30 10.70
C TYR A 30 11.51 -7.37 12.22
N ASN A 31 12.72 -7.37 12.74
CA ASN A 31 12.98 -7.23 14.17
C ASN A 31 13.54 -5.82 14.45
N PRO A 32 12.80 -4.94 15.14
CA PRO A 32 13.23 -3.56 15.38
C PRO A 32 14.48 -3.47 16.30
N ASN A 33 14.76 -4.51 17.08
CA ASN A 33 15.99 -4.62 17.87
C ASN A 33 17.19 -5.07 17.04
N GLY A 34 16.96 -5.32 15.73
CA GLY A 34 17.93 -5.78 14.78
C GLY A 34 18.18 -7.28 14.84
N ASN A 35 18.74 -7.81 13.76
CA ASN A 35 19.30 -9.15 13.77
C ASN A 35 20.48 -9.17 14.75
N PRO A 36 20.60 -10.16 15.63
CA PRO A 36 21.76 -10.30 16.54
C PRO A 36 23.11 -10.27 15.81
N ASN A 37 23.14 -10.59 14.51
CA ASN A 37 24.32 -10.54 13.67
C ASN A 37 24.60 -9.16 13.03
N GLY A 38 23.80 -8.13 13.34
CA GLY A 38 24.04 -6.76 12.87
C GLY A 38 23.71 -6.49 11.40
N THR A 39 23.16 -7.46 10.66
CA THR A 39 22.75 -7.28 9.27
C THR A 39 21.46 -6.46 9.19
N LEU A 40 21.39 -5.54 8.22
CA LEU A 40 20.17 -4.83 7.87
C LEU A 40 19.27 -5.77 7.06
N ASP A 41 17.96 -5.66 7.26
CA ASP A 41 17.01 -6.37 6.41
C ASP A 41 16.97 -5.70 5.03
N THR A 42 16.91 -6.51 3.98
CA THR A 42 16.83 -6.02 2.60
C THR A 42 15.69 -6.71 1.85
N VAL A 43 15.11 -5.99 0.89
CA VAL A 43 14.10 -6.54 -0.02
C VAL A 43 14.29 -5.96 -1.42
N ASP A 44 14.17 -6.81 -2.42
CA ASP A 44 14.22 -6.39 -3.81
C ASP A 44 12.82 -5.95 -4.27
N LEU A 45 12.73 -4.74 -4.79
CA LEU A 45 11.58 -4.25 -5.52
C LEU A 45 11.86 -4.31 -7.02
N MET A 46 10.88 -4.77 -7.78
CA MET A 46 10.97 -4.84 -9.22
C MET A 46 9.73 -4.26 -9.88
N VAL A 47 9.93 -3.52 -10.97
CA VAL A 47 8.85 -2.98 -11.79
C VAL A 47 9.12 -3.28 -13.26
N GLN A 48 8.04 -3.51 -14.02
CA GLN A 48 8.06 -3.71 -15.47
C GLN A 48 7.36 -2.56 -16.19
N GLY A 49 7.62 -2.42 -17.49
CA GLY A 49 6.93 -1.44 -18.31
C GLY A 49 5.47 -1.79 -18.53
N ALA A 50 4.64 -0.77 -18.69
CA ALA A 50 3.23 -0.88 -19.04
C ALA A 50 2.82 0.22 -20.04
N ASN A 51 1.77 -0.05 -20.81
CA ASN A 51 1.12 0.95 -21.65
C ASN A 51 0.17 1.85 -20.85
N ILE A 52 -0.51 2.76 -21.54
CA ILE A 52 -1.47 3.69 -20.94
C ILE A 52 -2.66 3.00 -20.23
N ASN A 53 -2.97 1.76 -20.62
CA ASN A 53 -4.04 0.96 -20.01
C ASN A 53 -3.52 0.03 -18.89
N TYR A 54 -2.29 0.23 -18.43
CA TYR A 54 -1.61 -0.61 -17.43
C TYR A 54 -1.50 -2.10 -17.84
N LEU A 55 -1.40 -2.36 -19.13
CA LEU A 55 -1.04 -3.68 -19.65
C LEU A 55 0.47 -3.77 -19.83
N PRO A 56 1.11 -4.93 -19.55
CA PRO A 56 2.54 -5.09 -19.71
C PRO A 56 3.01 -4.78 -21.14
N GLU A 57 4.05 -3.98 -21.23
CA GLU A 57 4.71 -3.61 -22.48
C GLU A 57 6.21 -3.90 -22.39
N PRO A 58 6.87 -4.18 -23.53
CA PRO A 58 8.31 -4.34 -23.57
C PRO A 58 9.04 -3.13 -22.97
N PHE A 59 10.06 -3.42 -22.18
CA PHE A 59 10.88 -2.44 -21.49
C PHE A 59 12.33 -2.73 -21.83
N SER A 60 13.00 -1.80 -22.51
CA SER A 60 14.40 -1.99 -22.88
C SER A 60 15.31 -2.00 -21.66
N ALA A 61 16.49 -2.62 -21.77
CA ALA A 61 17.49 -2.61 -20.69
C ALA A 61 17.88 -1.19 -20.28
N THR A 62 18.03 -0.28 -21.25
CA THR A 62 18.39 1.12 -21.00
C THR A 62 17.29 1.84 -20.23
N LYS A 63 16.04 1.68 -20.62
CA LYS A 63 14.91 2.32 -19.96
C LYS A 63 14.66 1.72 -18.58
N ALA A 64 14.74 0.39 -18.41
CA ALA A 64 14.66 -0.27 -17.12
C ALA A 64 15.76 0.24 -16.17
N ALA A 65 17.00 0.37 -16.63
CA ALA A 65 18.10 0.90 -15.83
C ALA A 65 17.95 2.38 -15.49
N SER A 66 17.18 3.14 -16.26
CA SER A 66 16.93 4.57 -16.01
C SER A 66 15.84 4.84 -14.99
N VAL A 67 15.02 3.86 -14.60
CA VAL A 67 13.97 4.03 -13.58
C VAL A 67 14.59 4.50 -12.28
N GLN A 68 13.99 5.51 -11.69
CA GLN A 68 14.40 6.07 -10.40
C GLN A 68 13.49 5.52 -9.30
N PHE A 69 14.11 4.99 -8.26
CA PHE A 69 13.42 4.60 -7.03
C PHE A 69 13.77 5.60 -5.94
N ASN A 70 12.76 6.18 -5.31
CA ASN A 70 12.90 7.13 -4.21
C ASN A 70 12.24 6.55 -2.97
N ALA A 71 13.00 6.38 -1.91
CA ALA A 71 12.51 5.85 -0.65
C ALA A 71 12.09 6.96 0.31
N PHE A 72 11.08 6.65 1.12
CA PHE A 72 10.55 7.51 2.17
C PHE A 72 10.53 6.73 3.50
N ASP A 73 10.09 7.37 4.57
CA ASP A 73 9.82 6.74 5.88
C ASP A 73 11.04 6.04 6.52
N GLY A 74 12.24 6.49 6.19
CA GLY A 74 13.48 6.04 6.83
C GLY A 74 14.12 4.78 6.21
N VAL A 75 13.55 4.18 5.17
CA VAL A 75 14.25 3.15 4.36
C VAL A 75 15.14 3.82 3.32
N SER A 76 16.10 3.09 2.78
CA SER A 76 16.97 3.55 1.70
C SER A 76 16.94 2.61 0.51
N VAL A 77 17.24 3.13 -0.66
CA VAL A 77 17.23 2.37 -1.92
C VAL A 77 18.62 2.42 -2.55
N GLY A 78 19.10 1.27 -3.01
CA GLY A 78 20.31 1.14 -3.81
C GLY A 78 20.12 1.56 -5.27
N SER A 79 21.18 1.42 -6.06
CA SER A 79 21.13 1.72 -7.49
C SER A 79 20.16 0.82 -8.24
N THR A 80 19.50 1.38 -9.25
CA THR A 80 18.63 0.62 -10.16
C THR A 80 19.47 -0.22 -11.13
N SER A 81 19.03 -1.44 -11.37
CA SER A 81 19.58 -2.34 -12.39
C SER A 81 18.50 -2.88 -13.31
N ALA A 82 18.83 -3.14 -14.56
CA ALA A 82 17.96 -3.85 -15.49
C ALA A 82 18.14 -5.36 -15.34
N VAL A 83 17.05 -6.09 -15.16
CA VAL A 83 17.03 -7.55 -15.02
C VAL A 83 16.19 -8.12 -16.17
N PRO A 84 16.73 -9.06 -17.00
CA PRO A 84 15.96 -9.67 -18.06
C PRO A 84 14.81 -10.50 -17.48
N ILE A 85 13.60 -10.34 -18.02
CA ILE A 85 12.39 -11.05 -17.61
C ILE A 85 11.78 -11.90 -18.73
N SER A 86 12.43 -11.92 -19.88
CA SER A 86 12.09 -12.79 -21.01
C SER A 86 13.30 -13.63 -21.42
N ASN A 87 13.05 -14.86 -21.83
CA ASN A 87 14.11 -15.79 -22.24
C ASN A 87 14.90 -15.34 -23.49
N ASN A 88 14.35 -14.43 -24.29
CA ASN A 88 14.99 -13.88 -25.49
C ASN A 88 15.77 -12.58 -25.24
N GLY A 89 15.83 -12.11 -23.98
CA GLY A 89 16.55 -10.86 -23.62
C GLY A 89 15.95 -9.60 -24.21
N SER A 90 14.68 -9.61 -24.65
CA SER A 90 14.01 -8.45 -25.28
C SER A 90 13.17 -7.63 -24.29
N ASN A 91 12.93 -8.13 -23.07
CA ASN A 91 12.15 -7.44 -22.05
C ASN A 91 12.85 -7.49 -20.70
N TYR A 92 12.83 -6.36 -20.00
CA TYR A 92 13.54 -6.17 -18.73
C TYR A 92 12.59 -5.62 -17.67
N ALA A 93 12.91 -5.90 -16.40
CA ALA A 93 12.37 -5.19 -15.25
C ALA A 93 13.45 -4.29 -14.66
N ALA A 94 13.04 -3.16 -14.12
CA ALA A 94 13.89 -2.35 -13.26
C ALA A 94 13.86 -2.93 -11.84
N LYS A 95 15.03 -3.13 -11.26
CA LYS A 95 15.21 -3.70 -9.92
C LYS A 95 15.99 -2.74 -9.06
N ALA A 96 15.52 -2.54 -7.82
CA ALA A 96 16.28 -1.87 -6.78
C ALA A 96 16.17 -2.64 -5.45
N THR A 97 17.25 -2.65 -4.67
CA THR A 97 17.24 -3.25 -3.33
C THR A 97 16.98 -2.17 -2.29
N VAL A 98 15.89 -2.35 -1.53
CA VAL A 98 15.55 -1.51 -0.38
C VAL A 98 16.24 -2.05 0.85
N THR A 99 16.91 -1.19 1.59
CA THR A 99 17.53 -1.50 2.88
C THR A 99 16.70 -0.92 4.00
N VAL A 100 16.33 -1.78 4.96
CA VAL A 100 15.55 -1.43 6.15
C VAL A 100 16.52 -1.26 7.32
N PRO A 101 16.75 -0.04 7.83
CA PRO A 101 17.57 0.19 9.00
C PRO A 101 16.87 -0.29 10.27
N LYS A 102 17.65 -0.51 11.32
CA LYS A 102 17.14 -0.86 12.66
C LYS A 102 16.25 0.25 13.23
N HIS A 103 15.37 -0.12 14.14
CA HIS A 103 14.53 0.80 14.93
C HIS A 103 13.40 1.53 14.18
N LEU A 104 13.05 1.10 12.96
CA LEU A 104 11.85 1.62 12.30
C LEU A 104 10.57 1.04 12.93
N SER A 105 9.51 1.83 12.89
CA SER A 105 8.17 1.38 13.26
C SER A 105 7.62 0.36 12.26
N TYR A 106 6.79 -0.57 12.74
CA TYR A 106 6.05 -1.48 11.85
C TYR A 106 5.12 -0.75 10.90
N GLY A 107 4.70 -1.44 9.85
CA GLY A 107 3.79 -0.92 8.84
C GLY A 107 4.48 -0.52 7.54
N PRO A 108 3.74 0.13 6.63
CA PRO A 108 4.21 0.45 5.29
C PRO A 108 5.28 1.54 5.29
N LYS A 109 6.33 1.31 4.49
CA LYS A 109 7.33 2.28 4.09
C LYS A 109 7.24 2.45 2.59
N MET A 110 7.10 3.69 2.16
CA MET A 110 6.82 3.99 0.76
C MET A 110 8.09 4.09 -0.07
N VAL A 111 8.03 3.54 -1.27
CA VAL A 111 9.05 3.68 -2.32
C VAL A 111 8.34 4.04 -3.61
N ASN A 112 8.66 5.19 -4.16
CA ASN A 112 8.15 5.61 -5.46
C ASN A 112 9.12 5.18 -6.56
N ALA A 113 8.62 4.46 -7.58
CA ALA A 113 9.34 4.21 -8.81
C ALA A 113 8.85 5.17 -9.89
N SER A 114 9.76 5.73 -10.69
CA SER A 114 9.40 6.66 -11.77
C SER A 114 10.28 6.52 -13.00
N ILE A 115 9.66 6.66 -14.18
CA ILE A 115 10.38 6.81 -15.46
C ILE A 115 10.83 8.27 -15.58
N PRO A 116 12.12 8.57 -15.81
CA PRO A 116 12.61 9.94 -15.99
C PRO A 116 11.86 10.69 -17.09
N GLY A 117 11.53 11.95 -16.84
CA GLY A 117 10.78 12.79 -17.78
C GLY A 117 9.28 12.54 -17.85
N SER A 118 8.74 11.59 -17.08
CA SER A 118 7.29 11.38 -16.98
C SER A 118 6.62 12.55 -16.26
N THR A 119 5.42 12.93 -16.70
CA THR A 119 4.63 14.02 -16.14
C THR A 119 3.32 13.52 -15.53
N GLY A 120 2.85 14.18 -14.48
CA GLY A 120 1.61 13.80 -13.80
C GLY A 120 1.72 12.42 -13.15
N TRP A 121 0.70 11.60 -13.32
CA TRP A 121 0.61 10.23 -12.79
C TRP A 121 1.26 9.18 -13.71
N ASN A 122 1.48 9.51 -14.99
CA ASN A 122 2.09 8.59 -15.95
C ASN A 122 3.55 8.29 -15.57
N GLY A 123 3.95 7.04 -15.73
CA GLY A 123 5.32 6.60 -15.45
C GLY A 123 5.72 6.65 -13.99
N LYS A 124 4.76 6.73 -13.05
CA LYS A 124 4.99 6.69 -11.59
C LYS A 124 4.24 5.54 -10.97
N LEU A 125 4.83 4.94 -9.95
CA LEU A 125 4.26 3.82 -9.21
C LEU A 125 4.68 3.90 -7.74
N ASP A 126 3.71 3.91 -6.84
CA ASP A 126 3.95 3.78 -5.41
C ASP A 126 3.98 2.31 -5.01
N LEU A 127 5.06 1.91 -4.35
CA LEU A 127 5.30 0.57 -3.82
C LEU A 127 5.42 0.65 -2.30
N GLY A 128 4.92 -0.36 -1.60
CA GLY A 128 5.05 -0.48 -0.15
C GLY A 128 6.03 -1.56 0.25
N VAL A 129 6.93 -1.27 1.18
CA VAL A 129 7.67 -2.26 1.96
C VAL A 129 6.99 -2.35 3.32
N ILE A 130 6.31 -3.46 3.59
CA ILE A 130 5.54 -3.66 4.82
C ILE A 130 6.44 -4.28 5.88
N LEU A 131 6.82 -3.50 6.88
CA LEU A 131 7.59 -4.00 8.02
C LEU A 131 6.66 -4.74 8.97
N ASN A 132 6.74 -6.06 8.97
CA ASN A 132 5.93 -6.94 9.79
C ASN A 132 6.69 -7.33 11.06
N SER A 133 5.96 -7.56 12.15
CA SER A 133 6.53 -8.02 13.41
C SER A 133 6.83 -9.53 13.40
N THR A 134 7.77 -9.95 14.22
CA THR A 134 7.99 -11.35 14.58
C THR A 134 6.98 -11.87 15.62
N GLN A 135 6.30 -10.97 16.34
CA GLN A 135 5.34 -11.28 17.40
C GLN A 135 4.01 -10.58 17.14
N ASN A 136 2.92 -11.18 17.65
CA ASN A 136 1.59 -10.59 17.56
C ASN A 136 1.51 -9.32 18.41
N LEU A 137 1.28 -8.18 17.78
CA LEU A 137 1.17 -6.86 18.38
C LEU A 137 -0.28 -6.36 18.30
N SER A 138 -1.00 -6.52 19.41
CA SER A 138 -2.35 -5.94 19.56
C SER A 138 -2.26 -4.46 19.91
N ALA A 139 -3.16 -3.66 19.36
CA ALA A 139 -3.37 -2.27 19.78
C ALA A 139 -4.43 -2.20 20.88
N ARG A 140 -4.35 -1.18 21.75
CA ARG A 140 -5.33 -0.93 22.83
C ARG A 140 -5.87 0.48 22.75
N ASN A 141 -7.15 0.64 23.12
CA ASN A 141 -7.83 1.93 23.20
C ASN A 141 -7.77 2.72 21.89
N VAL A 142 -8.01 2.02 20.77
CA VAL A 142 -8.02 2.62 19.43
C VAL A 142 -9.32 3.39 19.24
N ARG A 143 -9.24 4.68 18.95
CA ARG A 143 -10.41 5.50 18.61
C ARG A 143 -10.78 5.26 17.15
N ILE A 144 -12.06 4.99 16.90
CA ILE A 144 -12.58 4.75 15.56
C ILE A 144 -13.91 5.46 15.35
N SER A 145 -14.11 6.00 14.18
CA SER A 145 -15.35 6.67 13.78
C SER A 145 -15.75 6.28 12.36
N PHE A 146 -17.06 6.16 12.14
CA PHE A 146 -17.64 5.86 10.84
C PHE A 146 -18.64 6.95 10.45
N TYR A 147 -18.57 7.37 9.20
CA TYR A 147 -19.42 8.42 8.63
C TYR A 147 -20.05 7.98 7.32
N ASN A 148 -21.29 8.43 7.08
CA ASN A 148 -21.86 8.50 5.75
C ASN A 148 -21.71 9.96 5.28
N GLY A 149 -20.83 10.21 4.34
CA GLY A 149 -20.38 11.52 3.90
C GLY A 149 -19.03 11.95 4.48
N ARG A 150 -18.55 13.12 4.08
CA ARG A 150 -17.27 13.70 4.53
C ARG A 150 -17.39 14.29 5.94
N PRO A 151 -16.57 13.86 6.91
CA PRO A 151 -16.64 14.41 8.26
C PRO A 151 -16.50 15.93 8.29
N GLY A 152 -17.43 16.62 8.96
CA GLY A 152 -17.46 18.08 9.06
C GLY A 152 -18.26 18.81 7.96
N GLU A 153 -18.68 18.12 6.90
CA GLU A 153 -19.48 18.72 5.85
C GLU A 153 -21.00 18.64 6.17
N PRO A 154 -21.79 19.60 5.69
CA PRO A 154 -23.26 19.55 5.83
C PRO A 154 -23.85 18.27 5.22
N GLY A 155 -24.79 17.65 5.92
CA GLY A 155 -25.45 16.41 5.47
C GLY A 155 -24.68 15.13 5.81
N THR A 156 -23.48 15.20 6.36
CA THR A 156 -22.75 14.03 6.85
C THR A 156 -23.40 13.47 8.11
N VAL A 157 -23.53 12.14 8.15
CA VAL A 157 -24.08 11.42 9.31
C VAL A 157 -22.98 10.62 9.98
N GLU A 158 -22.74 10.89 11.28
CA GLU A 158 -21.89 10.02 12.10
C GLU A 158 -22.67 8.73 12.41
N LEU A 159 -22.18 7.59 11.91
CA LEU A 159 -22.82 6.29 12.13
C LEU A 159 -22.39 5.66 13.45
N LYS A 160 -21.13 5.84 13.81
CA LYS A 160 -20.56 5.34 15.07
C LYS A 160 -19.26 6.07 15.40
N ASN A 161 -19.02 6.26 16.71
CA ASN A 161 -17.78 6.81 17.24
C ASN A 161 -17.51 6.17 18.60
N GLU A 162 -16.41 5.42 18.70
CA GLU A 162 -16.09 4.71 19.94
C GLU A 162 -14.60 4.49 20.13
N THR A 163 -14.24 3.96 21.30
CA THR A 163 -12.89 3.46 21.58
C THR A 163 -12.92 1.94 21.72
N VAL A 164 -12.27 1.26 20.79
CA VAL A 164 -12.09 -0.19 20.82
C VAL A 164 -11.00 -0.53 21.84
N ARG A 165 -11.35 -1.31 22.87
CA ARG A 165 -10.43 -1.63 23.97
C ARG A 165 -9.20 -2.42 23.53
N LYS A 166 -9.39 -3.35 22.60
CA LYS A 166 -8.33 -4.20 22.07
C LYS A 166 -8.60 -4.50 20.61
N VAL A 167 -7.61 -4.28 19.78
CA VAL A 167 -7.59 -4.69 18.37
C VAL A 167 -6.48 -5.73 18.22
N SER A 168 -6.85 -6.94 17.81
CA SER A 168 -5.89 -8.02 17.58
C SER A 168 -5.51 -8.10 16.10
N PRO A 169 -4.24 -8.43 15.77
CA PRO A 169 -3.84 -8.67 14.38
C PRO A 169 -4.46 -9.96 13.85
N GLY A 170 -4.51 -10.11 12.53
CA GLY A 170 -4.86 -11.37 11.88
C GLY A 170 -6.25 -11.41 11.25
N THR A 171 -6.88 -10.27 11.09
CA THR A 171 -8.17 -10.12 10.40
C THR A 171 -8.02 -10.33 8.89
N VAL A 172 -6.89 -9.90 8.40
CA VAL A 172 -6.51 -9.97 6.99
C VAL A 172 -5.35 -10.91 6.87
N ALA A 173 -5.40 -11.89 6.02
CA ALA A 173 -4.42 -12.93 5.84
C ALA A 173 -3.47 -13.07 7.04
N SER A 174 -3.35 -14.18 7.66
CA SER A 174 -2.56 -14.51 8.86
C SER A 174 -1.06 -14.09 8.83
N VAL A 175 -0.66 -13.29 7.83
CA VAL A 175 0.71 -12.86 7.57
C VAL A 175 1.11 -11.69 8.47
N LEU A 176 0.23 -10.69 8.66
CA LEU A 176 0.56 -9.52 9.45
C LEU A 176 0.40 -9.80 10.95
N LYS A 177 1.41 -9.39 11.72
CA LYS A 177 1.51 -9.61 13.16
C LYS A 177 1.25 -8.35 13.99
N TYR A 178 0.86 -7.24 13.36
CA TYR A 178 0.42 -6.02 14.03
C TYR A 178 -1.04 -5.71 13.69
N ALA A 179 -1.75 -5.03 14.59
CA ALA A 179 -3.13 -4.62 14.38
C ALA A 179 -3.22 -3.50 13.33
N SER A 180 -4.12 -3.65 12.36
CA SER A 180 -4.34 -2.70 11.27
C SER A 180 -5.62 -1.86 11.45
N ALA A 181 -5.81 -0.86 10.57
CA ALA A 181 -7.04 -0.08 10.52
C ALA A 181 -8.26 -0.92 10.15
N LEU A 182 -8.07 -1.95 9.31
CA LEU A 182 -9.13 -2.87 8.97
C LEU A 182 -9.48 -3.82 10.13
N ASP A 183 -8.47 -4.26 10.92
CA ASP A 183 -8.71 -5.01 12.16
C ASP A 183 -9.55 -4.17 13.15
N ALA A 184 -9.22 -2.88 13.29
CA ALA A 184 -9.98 -1.98 14.15
C ALA A 184 -11.43 -1.80 13.69
N ALA A 185 -11.65 -1.70 12.38
CA ALA A 185 -12.99 -1.61 11.81
C ALA A 185 -13.81 -2.88 12.08
N LYS A 186 -13.21 -4.06 11.97
CA LYS A 186 -13.89 -5.35 12.24
C LYS A 186 -14.30 -5.52 13.70
N GLU A 187 -13.50 -5.00 14.63
CA GLU A 187 -13.83 -5.03 16.07
C GLU A 187 -14.97 -4.04 16.43
N SER A 188 -15.20 -3.05 15.60
CA SER A 188 -16.18 -1.98 15.84
C SER A 188 -17.47 -2.16 15.04
N ALA A 189 -17.40 -2.53 13.78
CA ALA A 189 -18.56 -2.73 12.93
C ALA A 189 -19.33 -4.01 13.29
N THR A 190 -20.63 -4.05 12.98
CA THR A 190 -21.47 -5.24 13.15
C THR A 190 -21.09 -6.32 12.12
N ASN A 191 -20.75 -5.90 10.89
CA ASN A 191 -20.29 -6.78 9.83
C ASN A 191 -19.40 -6.01 8.84
N ILE A 192 -18.38 -6.67 8.30
CA ILE A 192 -17.59 -6.19 7.18
C ILE A 192 -17.46 -7.33 6.15
N ASP A 193 -17.89 -7.04 4.93
CA ASP A 193 -17.65 -7.88 3.77
C ASP A 193 -16.42 -7.36 3.02
N LEU A 194 -15.45 -8.25 2.77
CA LEU A 194 -14.17 -7.92 2.16
C LEU A 194 -14.13 -8.41 0.72
N ALA A 195 -13.53 -7.61 -0.15
CA ALA A 195 -13.09 -8.02 -1.48
C ALA A 195 -11.56 -8.05 -1.54
N GLY A 196 -11.01 -8.68 -2.58
CA GLY A 196 -9.57 -8.90 -2.72
C GLY A 196 -9.07 -10.10 -1.93
N SER A 197 -7.75 -10.26 -1.85
CA SER A 197 -7.10 -11.36 -1.15
C SER A 197 -5.77 -10.94 -0.53
N GLY A 198 -5.34 -11.66 0.52
CA GLY A 198 -4.06 -11.42 1.18
C GLY A 198 -3.95 -10.01 1.75
N ILE A 199 -2.84 -9.34 1.48
CA ILE A 199 -2.56 -7.96 1.89
C ILE A 199 -3.18 -6.90 0.94
N ASN A 200 -4.03 -7.31 0.01
CA ASN A 200 -4.75 -6.45 -0.92
C ASN A 200 -6.26 -6.53 -0.70
N GLN A 201 -6.70 -6.83 0.52
CA GLN A 201 -8.12 -6.83 0.88
C GLN A 201 -8.60 -5.41 1.16
N TYR A 202 -9.85 -5.14 0.80
CA TYR A 202 -10.52 -3.88 1.12
C TYR A 202 -11.97 -4.11 1.58
N ALA A 203 -12.53 -3.16 2.29
CA ALA A 203 -13.91 -3.23 2.76
C ALA A 203 -14.87 -2.86 1.63
N ARG A 204 -15.56 -3.86 1.07
CA ARG A 204 -16.58 -3.67 0.05
C ARG A 204 -17.89 -3.21 0.66
N LYS A 205 -18.28 -3.76 1.81
CA LYS A 205 -19.51 -3.46 2.52
C LYS A 205 -19.25 -3.39 4.01
N ILE A 206 -19.77 -2.38 4.69
CA ILE A 206 -19.73 -2.26 6.14
C ILE A 206 -21.14 -2.05 6.68
N THR A 207 -21.50 -2.81 7.73
CA THR A 207 -22.68 -2.60 8.56
C THR A 207 -22.25 -2.03 9.90
N VAL A 208 -22.66 -0.82 10.19
CA VAL A 208 -22.30 -0.10 11.42
C VAL A 208 -23.40 0.86 11.85
N GLY A 209 -23.68 0.96 13.16
CA GLY A 209 -24.76 1.84 13.66
C GLY A 209 -26.15 1.49 13.13
N GLY A 210 -26.38 0.22 12.75
CA GLY A 210 -27.63 -0.22 12.13
C GLY A 210 -27.77 0.13 10.64
N VAL A 211 -26.77 0.77 10.04
CA VAL A 211 -26.75 1.14 8.61
C VAL A 211 -25.80 0.23 7.85
N THR A 212 -26.22 -0.26 6.70
CA THR A 212 -25.39 -1.04 5.76
C THR A 212 -25.10 -0.22 4.52
N LEU A 213 -23.83 0.01 4.20
CA LEU A 213 -23.40 0.70 3.00
C LEU A 213 -22.42 -0.19 2.24
N GLU A 214 -22.67 -0.35 0.94
CA GLU A 214 -21.89 -1.19 0.03
C GLU A 214 -21.33 -0.33 -1.09
N GLU A 215 -20.14 -0.70 -1.61
CA GLU A 215 -19.55 0.01 -2.74
C GLU A 215 -20.51 0.05 -3.94
N ASP A 216 -20.52 1.18 -4.62
CA ASP A 216 -21.24 1.40 -5.87
C ASP A 216 -20.22 1.84 -6.94
N PRO A 217 -19.67 0.88 -7.72
CA PRO A 217 -18.69 1.19 -8.75
C PRO A 217 -19.23 2.09 -9.87
N VAL A 218 -20.53 2.05 -10.11
CA VAL A 218 -21.16 2.86 -11.16
C VAL A 218 -21.17 4.34 -10.80
N ASN A 219 -21.46 4.64 -9.53
CA ASN A 219 -21.48 6.02 -9.03
C ASN A 219 -20.17 6.41 -8.32
N HIS A 220 -19.14 5.56 -8.37
CA HIS A 220 -17.84 5.77 -7.74
C HIS A 220 -17.93 6.01 -6.22
N LEU A 221 -18.85 5.32 -5.55
CA LEU A 221 -19.01 5.38 -4.09
C LEU A 221 -18.37 4.17 -3.42
N GLY A 222 -17.78 4.38 -2.26
CA GLY A 222 -17.17 3.30 -1.49
C GLY A 222 -16.68 3.77 -0.13
N TRP A 223 -16.03 2.86 0.59
CA TRP A 223 -15.45 3.12 1.88
C TRP A 223 -14.01 3.58 1.73
N SER A 224 -13.71 4.76 2.25
CA SER A 224 -12.36 5.30 2.42
C SER A 224 -11.99 5.37 3.89
N TYR A 225 -10.70 5.32 4.21
CA TYR A 225 -10.24 5.48 5.59
C TYR A 225 -9.05 6.43 5.66
N ARG A 226 -8.81 6.98 6.86
CA ARG A 226 -7.58 7.71 7.22
C ARG A 226 -7.27 7.47 8.69
N ILE A 227 -6.00 7.56 9.01
CA ILE A 227 -5.50 7.53 10.38
C ILE A 227 -4.95 8.91 10.70
N TYR A 228 -5.38 9.50 11.80
CA TYR A 228 -4.95 10.81 12.24
C TYR A 228 -4.32 10.74 13.64
N ASN A 229 -3.34 11.61 13.88
CA ASN A 229 -2.90 11.90 15.25
C ASN A 229 -3.84 12.92 15.93
N ASN A 230 -3.51 13.30 17.17
CA ASN A 230 -4.31 14.27 17.93
C ASN A 230 -4.33 15.69 17.32
N SER A 231 -3.37 16.01 16.45
CA SER A 231 -3.29 17.29 15.74
C SER A 231 -3.98 17.24 14.36
N GLY A 232 -4.66 16.15 14.01
CA GLY A 232 -5.33 15.98 12.72
C GLY A 232 -4.40 15.68 11.56
N ILE A 233 -3.14 15.33 11.81
CA ILE A 233 -2.17 15.00 10.76
C ILE A 233 -2.30 13.52 10.39
N VAL A 234 -2.39 13.24 9.08
CA VAL A 234 -2.44 11.88 8.52
C VAL A 234 -1.20 11.07 8.95
N GLN A 235 -1.40 9.84 9.35
CA GLN A 235 -0.38 8.94 9.87
C GLN A 235 -0.32 7.62 9.08
N ASN A 236 0.83 6.96 9.19
CA ASN A 236 1.05 5.58 8.71
C ASN A 236 0.76 5.40 7.22
N ASN A 237 0.99 6.46 6.42
CA ASN A 237 0.71 6.49 4.98
C ASN A 237 -0.75 6.09 4.64
N SER A 238 -1.70 6.32 5.54
CA SER A 238 -3.10 5.92 5.37
C SER A 238 -3.82 6.65 4.23
N ASP A 239 -3.18 7.64 3.62
CA ASP A 239 -3.58 8.30 2.37
C ASP A 239 -3.08 7.60 1.10
N LYS A 240 -2.19 6.59 1.24
CA LYS A 240 -1.51 5.92 0.11
C LYS A 240 -1.60 4.40 0.14
N VAL A 241 -1.93 3.81 1.28
CA VAL A 241 -1.96 2.36 1.48
C VAL A 241 -3.33 1.87 1.92
N GLY A 242 -3.61 0.59 1.73
CA GLY A 242 -4.85 -0.04 2.16
C GLY A 242 -4.97 -0.14 3.69
N ALA A 243 -6.19 -0.21 4.19
CA ALA A 243 -6.49 -0.27 5.62
C ALA A 243 -5.94 -1.54 6.29
N GLU A 244 -5.75 -2.58 5.52
CA GLU A 244 -5.24 -3.88 5.95
C GLU A 244 -3.76 -3.85 6.34
N VAL A 245 -2.98 -2.90 5.79
CA VAL A 245 -1.54 -2.78 6.07
C VAL A 245 -1.18 -1.57 6.93
N ALA A 246 -2.11 -0.67 7.20
CA ALA A 246 -1.87 0.53 8.00
C ALA A 246 -1.97 0.22 9.51
N PRO A 247 -0.88 0.28 10.30
CA PRO A 247 -0.90 -0.05 11.72
C PRO A 247 -1.67 0.97 12.55
N VAL A 248 -2.33 0.50 13.60
CA VAL A 248 -3.08 1.35 14.54
C VAL A 248 -2.48 1.29 15.94
N SER A 249 -2.74 2.35 16.72
CA SER A 249 -2.40 2.44 18.14
C SER A 249 -3.41 3.30 18.89
N GLY A 250 -3.43 3.24 20.21
CA GLY A 250 -4.35 4.02 21.05
C GLY A 250 -4.10 5.53 21.04
N SER A 251 -2.97 6.00 20.53
CA SER A 251 -2.68 7.42 20.33
C SER A 251 -3.24 7.99 19.03
N LEU A 252 -3.81 7.14 18.18
CA LEU A 252 -4.30 7.50 16.87
C LEU A 252 -5.83 7.38 16.81
N ARG A 253 -6.42 8.07 15.81
CA ARG A 253 -7.83 7.97 15.47
C ARG A 253 -7.98 7.43 14.06
N VAL A 254 -8.74 6.36 13.91
CA VAL A 254 -9.12 5.79 12.61
C VAL A 254 -10.47 6.38 12.20
N VAL A 255 -10.55 6.96 11.03
CA VAL A 255 -11.78 7.53 10.46
C VAL A 255 -12.12 6.77 9.21
N TRP A 256 -13.32 6.24 9.15
CA TRP A 256 -13.92 5.63 7.96
C TRP A 256 -15.05 6.52 7.45
N ALA A 257 -15.11 6.74 6.15
CA ALA A 257 -16.16 7.49 5.51
C ALA A 257 -16.64 6.78 4.24
N TYR A 258 -17.95 6.74 4.07
CA TYR A 258 -18.59 6.27 2.84
C TYR A 258 -18.96 7.46 1.97
N GLY A 259 -18.58 7.42 0.71
CA GLY A 259 -18.84 8.50 -0.25
C GLY A 259 -18.02 8.32 -1.52
N PRO A 260 -17.79 9.38 -2.31
CA PRO A 260 -16.85 9.36 -3.42
C PRO A 260 -15.48 8.85 -2.94
N TRP A 261 -14.72 8.18 -3.81
CA TRP A 261 -13.46 7.55 -3.43
C TRP A 261 -12.40 8.50 -2.86
N ASP A 262 -12.58 9.79 -3.03
CA ASP A 262 -11.77 10.86 -2.48
C ASP A 262 -12.41 11.59 -1.28
N VAL A 263 -13.46 11.02 -0.69
CA VAL A 263 -14.28 11.62 0.39
C VAL A 263 -13.45 12.10 1.60
N LEU A 264 -12.28 11.54 1.84
CA LEU A 264 -11.36 11.94 2.91
C LEU A 264 -10.12 12.73 2.44
N ASN A 265 -10.08 13.16 1.19
CA ASN A 265 -8.97 13.95 0.62
C ASN A 265 -9.21 15.46 0.75
#